data_74b110fb61b27f1016df1c4023e7bed6
#
_entry.id   74b110fb61b27f1016df1c4023e7bed6
#
_cell.length_a   1.000
_cell.length_b   1.000
_cell.length_c   1.000
_cell.angle_alpha   90.00
_cell.angle_beta   90.00
_cell.angle_gamma   90.00
#
_symmetry.space_group_name_H-M   'P 1'
#
loop_
_entity.id
_entity.type
_entity.pdbx_description
1 polymer ?
#
loop_
_entity_poly.entity_id
_entity_poly.type
_entity_poly.pdbx_seq_one_letter_code
_entity_poly.pdbx_strand_id
1 'polypeptide(L)'
;MSDPNQEIQSPPPPATEVEPERDRPTYLLYAGIGLVVVGIIVAVLGIVGMITGGAGTGGAFCALGILFVAFSFIRMPAVPNPPPRMSTVGTLTGIFFEPTSVFRNLRAHPQFMAAIIIVGLLNGIYVAAFVHRITPERIINFTVDKLEESPIKPPPEALAKMRTDGVEQQKAIGQQIGNVLRAVVGHFFGVAFLAALCLLGVLAFGGQMHYWQTYAVMAYVTLPFTLIQKGISFLILYLKSPDDIHPLLGQEQLVYDNLGLLVSSKDHPVIWVIATAIGVLAFYRLWLTAVGLREGGYKVSSSQGWGVAITIFALFLLFGMALAAIFPGFLS
;
A
#
# COMPACT_ATOMS: atom_id res chain seq x y z
N MET A 1 -11.76 17.07 76.86
CA MET A 1 -13.11 17.43 76.34
C MET A 1 -12.91 17.39 74.81
N SER A 2 -13.27 16.31 74.17
CA SER A 2 -13.21 16.11 72.69
C SER A 2 -14.52 16.61 72.10
N ASP A 3 -14.42 17.46 71.10
CA ASP A 3 -15.53 18.07 70.38
C ASP A 3 -16.27 17.00 69.56
N PRO A 4 -17.60 16.79 69.80
CA PRO A 4 -18.33 15.68 69.18
C PRO A 4 -18.87 16.01 67.76
N ASN A 5 -18.46 17.14 67.14
CA ASN A 5 -18.99 17.59 65.81
C ASN A 5 -17.93 17.62 64.71
N GLN A 6 -16.96 16.71 64.71
CA GLN A 6 -16.26 16.47 63.44
C GLN A 6 -17.17 15.63 62.52
N GLU A 7 -17.98 16.30 61.70
CA GLU A 7 -18.59 15.66 60.53
C GLU A 7 -17.51 15.01 59.68
N ILE A 8 -17.53 13.68 59.63
CA ILE A 8 -16.73 12.90 58.68
C ILE A 8 -17.23 13.28 57.31
N GLN A 9 -16.56 14.25 56.66
CA GLN A 9 -16.80 14.52 55.27
C GLN A 9 -16.45 13.24 54.47
N SER A 10 -17.48 12.59 53.93
CA SER A 10 -17.27 11.50 53.00
C SER A 10 -16.36 11.99 51.86
N PRO A 11 -15.34 11.20 51.45
CA PRO A 11 -14.49 11.58 50.31
C PRO A 11 -15.35 11.93 49.09
N PRO A 12 -15.01 12.98 48.36
CA PRO A 12 -15.73 13.35 47.16
C PRO A 12 -15.81 12.11 46.26
N PRO A 13 -16.98 11.88 45.59
CA PRO A 13 -17.10 10.75 44.67
C PRO A 13 -15.95 10.84 43.65
N PRO A 14 -15.35 9.70 43.28
CA PRO A 14 -14.29 9.69 42.29
C PRO A 14 -14.78 10.44 41.07
N ALA A 15 -14.00 11.45 40.61
CA ALA A 15 -14.30 12.19 39.41
C ALA A 15 -14.57 11.16 38.32
N THR A 16 -15.79 11.19 37.79
CA THR A 16 -16.16 10.35 36.64
C THR A 16 -15.14 10.67 35.57
N GLU A 17 -14.20 9.75 35.30
CA GLU A 17 -13.31 9.87 34.16
C GLU A 17 -14.22 9.98 32.94
N VAL A 18 -14.39 11.19 32.45
CA VAL A 18 -15.06 11.43 31.18
C VAL A 18 -14.18 10.73 30.13
N GLU A 19 -14.63 9.55 29.71
CA GLU A 19 -13.96 8.82 28.64
C GLU A 19 -13.80 9.80 27.46
N PRO A 20 -12.58 10.10 27.02
CA PRO A 20 -12.36 11.08 25.97
C PRO A 20 -13.18 10.68 24.75
N GLU A 21 -14.01 11.60 24.25
CA GLU A 21 -14.94 11.37 23.15
C GLU A 21 -14.17 10.88 21.93
N ARG A 22 -14.48 9.67 21.48
CA ARG A 22 -13.79 9.02 20.37
C ARG A 22 -14.33 9.59 19.06
N ASP A 23 -13.61 10.53 18.48
CA ASP A 23 -13.99 11.16 17.21
C ASP A 23 -14.05 10.14 16.07
N ARG A 24 -15.15 10.16 15.32
CA ARG A 24 -15.26 9.45 14.04
C ARG A 24 -14.58 10.29 12.95
N PRO A 25 -13.86 9.67 12.00
CA PRO A 25 -13.25 10.40 10.89
C PRO A 25 -14.32 10.79 9.85
N THR A 26 -15.18 11.75 10.20
CA THR A 26 -16.32 12.22 9.38
C THR A 26 -15.89 12.70 8.00
N TYR A 27 -14.65 13.19 7.84
CA TYR A 27 -14.09 13.56 6.55
C TYR A 27 -13.99 12.37 5.58
N LEU A 28 -13.76 11.14 6.08
CA LEU A 28 -13.77 9.92 5.24
C LEU A 28 -15.18 9.59 4.76
N LEU A 29 -16.19 9.83 5.57
CA LEU A 29 -17.58 9.61 5.17
C LEU A 29 -17.95 10.52 3.98
N TYR A 30 -17.71 11.82 4.10
CA TYR A 30 -18.03 12.76 3.03
C TYR A 30 -17.18 12.54 1.77
N ALA A 31 -15.89 12.29 1.94
CA ALA A 31 -15.01 11.96 0.82
C ALA A 31 -15.45 10.66 0.14
N GLY A 32 -15.84 9.65 0.92
CA GLY A 32 -16.33 8.38 0.40
C GLY A 32 -17.63 8.52 -0.40
N ILE A 33 -18.62 9.25 0.13
CA ILE A 33 -19.86 9.55 -0.60
C ILE A 33 -19.55 10.30 -1.91
N GLY A 34 -18.72 11.32 -1.87
CA GLY A 34 -18.32 12.09 -3.06
C GLY A 34 -17.66 11.19 -4.13
N LEU A 35 -16.75 10.31 -3.71
CA LEU A 35 -16.09 9.35 -4.62
C LEU A 35 -17.08 8.36 -5.24
N VAL A 36 -18.07 7.86 -4.48
CA VAL A 36 -19.11 6.97 -5.03
C VAL A 36 -19.94 7.70 -6.09
N VAL A 37 -20.37 8.92 -5.81
CA VAL A 37 -21.16 9.72 -6.76
C VAL A 37 -20.37 9.98 -8.04
N VAL A 38 -19.12 10.45 -7.93
CA VAL A 38 -18.23 10.66 -9.08
C VAL A 38 -17.99 9.34 -9.83
N GLY A 39 -17.76 8.26 -9.09
CA GLY A 39 -17.55 6.94 -9.66
C GLY A 39 -18.74 6.44 -10.49
N ILE A 40 -19.98 6.61 -9.99
CA ILE A 40 -21.19 6.27 -10.72
C ILE A 40 -21.30 7.09 -12.01
N ILE A 41 -21.08 8.41 -11.94
CA ILE A 41 -21.13 9.29 -13.12
C ILE A 41 -20.11 8.83 -14.17
N VAL A 42 -18.85 8.61 -13.78
CA VAL A 42 -17.78 8.17 -14.70
C VAL A 42 -18.08 6.78 -15.28
N ALA A 43 -18.63 5.87 -14.47
CA ALA A 43 -19.00 4.54 -14.94
C ALA A 43 -20.13 4.61 -15.99
N VAL A 44 -21.18 5.39 -15.75
CA VAL A 44 -22.28 5.59 -16.70
C VAL A 44 -21.78 6.20 -18.00
N LEU A 45 -20.96 7.26 -17.93
CA LEU A 45 -20.34 7.87 -19.13
C LEU A 45 -19.44 6.89 -19.89
N GLY A 46 -18.82 5.96 -19.19
CA GLY A 46 -18.05 4.86 -19.79
C GLY A 46 -18.92 3.82 -20.48
N ILE A 47 -20.04 3.44 -19.88
CA ILE A 47 -20.98 2.45 -20.44
C ILE A 47 -21.66 3.00 -21.70
N VAL A 48 -22.02 4.28 -21.72
CA VAL A 48 -22.60 4.93 -22.92
C VAL A 48 -21.55 5.31 -23.98
N GLY A 49 -20.28 4.93 -23.78
CA GLY A 49 -19.21 5.13 -24.78
C GLY A 49 -18.62 6.55 -24.84
N MET A 50 -19.04 7.47 -23.96
CA MET A 50 -18.51 8.84 -23.94
C MET A 50 -17.08 8.94 -23.37
N ILE A 51 -16.68 8.02 -22.48
CA ILE A 51 -15.34 7.95 -21.88
C ILE A 51 -14.79 6.54 -22.05
N THR A 52 -13.75 6.37 -22.86
CA THR A 52 -13.07 5.08 -23.02
C THR A 52 -12.45 4.63 -21.69
N GLY A 53 -12.78 3.42 -21.26
CA GLY A 53 -12.32 2.90 -19.95
C GLY A 53 -13.06 3.48 -18.73
N GLY A 54 -14.08 4.32 -18.95
CA GLY A 54 -14.83 4.99 -17.88
C GLY A 54 -15.54 4.02 -16.94
N ALA A 55 -16.06 2.90 -17.43
CA ALA A 55 -16.70 1.89 -16.60
C ALA A 55 -15.73 1.31 -15.54
N GLY A 56 -14.51 0.95 -15.94
CA GLY A 56 -13.48 0.45 -15.02
C GLY A 56 -12.98 1.52 -14.03
N THR A 57 -12.77 2.74 -14.53
CA THR A 57 -12.32 3.87 -13.70
C THR A 57 -13.40 4.26 -12.69
N GLY A 58 -14.67 4.35 -13.12
CA GLY A 58 -15.81 4.62 -12.27
C GLY A 58 -16.00 3.54 -11.20
N GLY A 59 -15.84 2.27 -11.57
CA GLY A 59 -15.84 1.15 -10.63
C GLY A 59 -14.77 1.27 -9.55
N ALA A 60 -13.55 1.69 -9.92
CA ALA A 60 -12.46 1.93 -8.97
C ALA A 60 -12.78 3.07 -7.99
N PHE A 61 -13.36 4.18 -8.46
CA PHE A 61 -13.82 5.26 -7.58
C PHE A 61 -14.94 4.82 -6.64
N CYS A 62 -15.92 4.04 -7.14
CA CYS A 62 -16.97 3.49 -6.29
C CYS A 62 -16.39 2.58 -5.20
N ALA A 63 -15.46 1.67 -5.55
CA ALA A 63 -14.82 0.78 -4.60
C ALA A 63 -14.05 1.56 -3.52
N LEU A 64 -13.27 2.58 -3.90
CA LEU A 64 -12.56 3.44 -2.96
C LEU A 64 -13.54 4.23 -2.08
N GLY A 65 -14.60 4.77 -2.67
CA GLY A 65 -15.61 5.52 -1.94
C GLY A 65 -16.34 4.65 -0.90
N ILE A 66 -16.75 3.43 -1.26
CA ILE A 66 -17.34 2.46 -0.33
C ILE A 66 -16.35 2.13 0.80
N LEU A 67 -15.08 1.94 0.49
CA LEU A 67 -14.06 1.69 1.49
C LEU A 67 -13.90 2.87 2.47
N PHE A 68 -13.92 4.11 1.97
CA PHE A 68 -13.86 5.30 2.82
C PHE A 68 -15.08 5.41 3.72
N VAL A 69 -16.28 5.12 3.19
CA VAL A 69 -17.51 5.04 3.99
C VAL A 69 -17.37 3.97 5.07
N ALA A 70 -16.95 2.76 4.72
CA ALA A 70 -16.75 1.68 5.70
C ALA A 70 -15.73 2.07 6.77
N PHE A 71 -14.62 2.68 6.38
CA PHE A 71 -13.57 3.14 7.30
C PHE A 71 -14.03 4.29 8.20
N SER A 72 -14.99 5.11 7.79
CA SER A 72 -15.51 6.18 8.63
C SER A 72 -16.24 5.67 9.89
N PHE A 73 -16.65 4.40 9.91
CA PHE A 73 -17.25 3.77 11.08
C PHE A 73 -16.22 3.26 12.09
N ILE A 74 -14.95 3.12 11.70
CA ILE A 74 -13.87 2.75 12.61
C ILE A 74 -13.49 3.99 13.42
N ARG A 75 -13.71 3.94 14.74
CA ARG A 75 -13.39 5.05 15.63
C ARG A 75 -11.88 5.24 15.75
N MET A 76 -11.42 6.49 15.78
CA MET A 76 -10.02 6.80 16.04
C MET A 76 -9.69 6.58 17.52
N PRO A 77 -8.43 6.14 17.82
CA PRO A 77 -8.02 5.96 19.21
C PRO A 77 -7.89 7.32 19.90
N ALA A 78 -8.45 7.45 21.10
CA ALA A 78 -8.18 8.57 21.97
C ALA A 78 -6.87 8.31 22.72
N VAL A 79 -5.94 9.27 22.70
CA VAL A 79 -4.66 9.20 23.41
C VAL A 79 -4.69 10.24 24.52
N PRO A 80 -4.51 9.86 25.80
CA PRO A 80 -4.39 10.82 26.88
C PRO A 80 -3.16 11.73 26.66
N ASN A 81 -3.33 13.04 26.81
CA ASN A 81 -2.27 14.05 26.63
C ASN A 81 -1.47 13.86 25.33
N PRO A 82 -2.10 13.98 24.16
CA PRO A 82 -1.43 13.75 22.90
C PRO A 82 -0.31 14.79 22.69
N PRO A 83 0.84 14.40 22.13
CA PRO A 83 1.87 15.35 21.73
C PRO A 83 1.32 16.31 20.67
N PRO A 84 1.93 17.50 20.47
CA PRO A 84 1.54 18.40 19.40
C PRO A 84 1.58 17.66 18.05
N ARG A 85 0.55 17.85 17.22
CA ARG A 85 0.45 17.24 15.91
C ARG A 85 1.56 17.76 15.00
N MET A 86 2.34 16.87 14.41
CA MET A 86 3.31 17.23 13.37
C MET A 86 2.58 17.72 12.11
N SER A 87 3.17 18.69 11.42
CA SER A 87 2.68 19.11 10.11
C SER A 87 2.80 17.96 9.10
N THR A 88 1.94 17.95 8.08
CA THR A 88 1.99 16.93 7.02
C THR A 88 3.37 16.88 6.35
N VAL A 89 3.97 18.05 6.04
CA VAL A 89 5.31 18.13 5.46
C VAL A 89 6.36 17.58 6.44
N GLY A 90 6.28 17.99 7.71
CA GLY A 90 7.18 17.49 8.75
C GLY A 90 7.11 15.96 8.92
N THR A 91 5.91 15.36 8.82
CA THR A 91 5.74 13.92 8.88
C THR A 91 6.30 13.21 7.64
N LEU A 92 6.07 13.77 6.43
CA LEU A 92 6.56 13.23 5.17
C LEU A 92 8.10 13.28 5.06
N THR A 93 8.72 14.34 5.53
CA THR A 93 10.18 14.48 5.51
C THR A 93 10.83 13.79 6.70
N GLY A 94 10.25 13.91 7.88
CA GLY A 94 10.76 13.32 9.12
C GLY A 94 10.90 11.79 9.06
N ILE A 95 10.07 11.10 8.26
CA ILE A 95 10.15 9.63 8.13
C ILE A 95 11.52 9.14 7.63
N PHE A 96 12.26 9.98 6.90
CA PHE A 96 13.59 9.64 6.37
C PHE A 96 14.70 9.84 7.41
N PHE A 97 14.53 10.77 8.35
CA PHE A 97 15.58 11.20 9.27
C PHE A 97 15.30 10.80 10.71
N GLU A 98 14.03 10.88 11.13
CA GLU A 98 13.59 10.63 12.50
C GLU A 98 12.34 9.72 12.55
N PRO A 99 12.39 8.50 11.98
CA PRO A 99 11.20 7.63 11.87
C PRO A 99 10.57 7.33 13.23
N THR A 100 11.37 7.17 14.27
CA THR A 100 10.89 6.93 15.65
C THR A 100 9.96 8.06 16.13
N SER A 101 10.37 9.32 15.94
CA SER A 101 9.58 10.49 16.31
C SER A 101 8.29 10.58 15.51
N VAL A 102 8.36 10.33 14.19
CA VAL A 102 7.20 10.30 13.29
C VAL A 102 6.19 9.23 13.72
N PHE A 103 6.61 7.99 13.91
CA PHE A 103 5.70 6.91 14.30
C PHE A 103 5.08 7.14 15.68
N ARG A 104 5.83 7.72 16.62
CA ARG A 104 5.30 8.10 17.92
C ARG A 104 4.23 9.19 17.81
N ASN A 105 4.38 10.14 16.89
CA ASN A 105 3.36 11.14 16.59
C ASN A 105 2.14 10.53 15.90
N LEU A 106 2.35 9.61 14.94
CA LEU A 106 1.28 8.88 14.25
C LEU A 106 0.44 8.01 15.20
N ARG A 107 0.98 7.57 16.32
CA ARG A 107 0.22 6.87 17.36
C ARG A 107 -0.91 7.73 17.90
N ALA A 108 -0.64 9.01 18.15
CA ALA A 108 -1.63 9.96 18.66
C ALA A 108 -2.47 10.60 17.55
N HIS A 109 -1.85 10.84 16.40
CA HIS A 109 -2.45 11.55 15.25
C HIS A 109 -2.25 10.72 13.97
N PRO A 110 -3.05 9.66 13.71
CA PRO A 110 -2.88 8.80 12.56
C PRO A 110 -3.21 9.56 11.26
N GLN A 111 -2.19 10.13 10.63
CA GLN A 111 -2.25 10.84 9.35
C GLN A 111 -1.70 9.91 8.27
N PHE A 112 -2.44 9.58 7.24
CA PHE A 112 -1.99 8.63 6.21
C PHE A 112 -2.28 9.09 4.77
N MET A 113 -3.26 10.00 4.58
CA MET A 113 -3.74 10.36 3.24
C MET A 113 -2.63 10.88 2.33
N ALA A 114 -1.78 11.79 2.84
CA ALA A 114 -0.70 12.36 2.02
C ALA A 114 0.29 11.28 1.55
N ALA A 115 0.71 10.38 2.44
CA ALA A 115 1.62 9.29 2.08
C ALA A 115 0.99 8.36 1.04
N ILE A 116 -0.27 7.95 1.22
CA ILE A 116 -1.01 7.08 0.29
C ILE A 116 -1.14 7.73 -1.10
N ILE A 117 -1.54 8.99 -1.15
CA ILE A 117 -1.71 9.71 -2.43
C ILE A 117 -0.37 9.84 -3.15
N ILE A 118 0.69 10.26 -2.45
CA ILE A 118 2.02 10.42 -3.05
C ILE A 118 2.53 9.10 -3.62
N VAL A 119 2.47 8.01 -2.84
CA VAL A 119 2.94 6.69 -3.29
C VAL A 119 2.06 6.15 -4.42
N GLY A 120 0.75 6.27 -4.32
CA GLY A 120 -0.19 5.84 -5.35
C GLY A 120 0.02 6.58 -6.67
N LEU A 121 0.15 7.91 -6.63
CA LEU A 121 0.44 8.72 -7.81
C LEU A 121 1.80 8.38 -8.41
N LEU A 122 2.84 8.24 -7.58
CA LEU A 122 4.17 7.89 -8.06
C LEU A 122 4.19 6.53 -8.78
N ASN A 123 3.50 5.53 -8.23
CA ASN A 123 3.34 4.24 -8.89
C ASN A 123 2.57 4.36 -10.21
N GLY A 124 1.46 5.08 -10.23
CA GLY A 124 0.65 5.27 -11.43
C GLY A 124 1.40 6.02 -12.54
N ILE A 125 2.10 7.12 -12.18
CA ILE A 125 2.91 7.90 -13.12
C ILE A 125 4.07 7.06 -13.66
N TYR A 126 4.73 6.27 -12.79
CA TYR A 126 5.79 5.36 -13.23
C TYR A 126 5.26 4.33 -14.25
N VAL A 127 4.13 3.69 -13.98
CA VAL A 127 3.53 2.73 -14.92
C VAL A 127 3.15 3.40 -16.24
N ALA A 128 2.58 4.60 -16.20
CA ALA A 128 2.26 5.36 -17.41
C ALA A 128 3.52 5.70 -18.24
N ALA A 129 4.59 6.17 -17.58
CA ALA A 129 5.87 6.44 -18.22
C ALA A 129 6.50 5.16 -18.79
N PHE A 130 6.42 4.05 -18.05
CA PHE A 130 6.89 2.74 -18.49
C PHE A 130 6.16 2.26 -19.76
N VAL A 131 4.82 2.29 -19.76
CA VAL A 131 4.00 1.90 -20.93
C VAL A 131 4.32 2.79 -22.12
N HIS A 132 4.52 4.09 -21.91
CA HIS A 132 4.91 5.01 -22.98
C HIS A 132 6.30 4.67 -23.56
N ARG A 133 7.28 4.31 -22.70
CA ARG A 133 8.67 4.05 -23.11
C ARG A 133 8.85 2.67 -23.75
N ILE A 134 8.21 1.63 -23.21
CA ILE A 134 8.35 0.22 -23.64
C ILE A 134 7.39 -0.12 -24.80
N THR A 135 6.35 0.65 -24.98
CA THR A 135 5.23 0.54 -25.90
C THR A 135 4.18 -0.52 -25.52
N PRO A 136 2.89 -0.22 -25.71
CA PRO A 136 1.81 -1.15 -25.45
C PRO A 136 1.93 -2.47 -26.21
N GLU A 137 2.37 -2.39 -27.48
CA GLU A 137 2.53 -3.54 -28.37
C GLU A 137 3.50 -4.57 -27.79
N ARG A 138 4.67 -4.11 -27.32
CA ARG A 138 5.67 -5.01 -26.77
C ARG A 138 5.21 -5.66 -25.47
N ILE A 139 4.55 -4.88 -24.58
CA ILE A 139 4.02 -5.39 -23.32
C ILE A 139 2.95 -6.44 -23.56
N ILE A 140 1.98 -6.15 -24.44
CA ILE A 140 0.87 -7.05 -24.74
C ILE A 140 1.36 -8.31 -25.45
N ASN A 141 2.21 -8.18 -26.47
CA ASN A 141 2.74 -9.34 -27.18
C ASN A 141 3.51 -10.27 -26.24
N PHE A 142 4.41 -9.73 -25.41
CA PHE A 142 5.13 -10.52 -24.42
C PHE A 142 4.17 -11.22 -23.45
N THR A 143 3.12 -10.52 -22.98
CA THR A 143 2.15 -11.11 -22.04
C THR A 143 1.38 -12.26 -22.70
N VAL A 144 0.94 -12.08 -23.97
CA VAL A 144 0.20 -13.11 -24.71
C VAL A 144 1.10 -14.31 -25.00
N ASP A 145 2.36 -14.09 -25.41
CA ASP A 145 3.32 -15.17 -25.66
C ASP A 145 3.53 -16.04 -24.38
N LYS A 146 3.66 -15.38 -23.23
CA LYS A 146 3.79 -16.08 -21.93
C LYS A 146 2.51 -16.81 -21.51
N LEU A 147 1.33 -16.29 -21.84
CA LEU A 147 0.06 -16.98 -21.63
C LEU A 147 -0.08 -18.21 -22.54
N GLU A 148 0.41 -18.14 -23.77
CA GLU A 148 0.46 -19.28 -24.69
C GLU A 148 1.37 -20.42 -24.18
N GLU A 149 2.46 -20.06 -23.50
CA GLU A 149 3.40 -21.03 -22.88
C GLU A 149 2.90 -21.54 -21.51
N SER A 150 1.90 -20.91 -20.89
CA SER A 150 1.47 -21.24 -19.52
C SER A 150 0.69 -22.55 -19.46
N PRO A 151 0.67 -23.23 -18.30
CA PRO A 151 -0.14 -24.44 -18.09
C PRO A 151 -1.65 -24.19 -18.26
N ILE A 152 -2.10 -22.96 -18.04
CA ILE A 152 -3.50 -22.53 -18.16
C ILE A 152 -3.60 -21.67 -19.41
N LYS A 153 -3.76 -22.31 -20.59
CA LYS A 153 -3.87 -21.60 -21.87
C LYS A 153 -5.28 -21.08 -22.10
N PRO A 154 -5.45 -19.74 -22.30
CA PRO A 154 -6.71 -19.21 -22.79
C PRO A 154 -7.00 -19.72 -24.22
N PRO A 155 -8.29 -19.71 -24.68
CA PRO A 155 -8.64 -20.03 -26.06
C PRO A 155 -7.89 -19.11 -27.05
N PRO A 156 -7.50 -19.64 -28.24
CA PRO A 156 -6.76 -18.85 -29.25
C PRO A 156 -7.47 -17.54 -29.68
N GLU A 157 -8.79 -17.55 -29.74
CA GLU A 157 -9.59 -16.37 -30.04
C GLU A 157 -9.46 -15.28 -28.96
N ALA A 158 -9.41 -15.68 -27.70
CA ALA A 158 -9.20 -14.74 -26.59
C ALA A 158 -7.80 -14.13 -26.65
N LEU A 159 -6.77 -14.91 -26.98
CA LEU A 159 -5.40 -14.43 -27.15
C LEU A 159 -5.27 -13.45 -28.33
N ALA A 160 -5.88 -13.78 -29.49
CA ALA A 160 -5.91 -12.89 -30.65
C ALA A 160 -6.61 -11.55 -30.30
N LYS A 161 -7.74 -11.62 -29.60
CA LYS A 161 -8.45 -10.43 -29.12
C LYS A 161 -7.63 -9.62 -28.12
N MET A 162 -6.89 -10.27 -27.22
CA MET A 162 -5.98 -9.57 -26.31
C MET A 162 -4.88 -8.82 -27.06
N ARG A 163 -4.33 -9.37 -28.15
CA ARG A 163 -3.29 -8.70 -28.95
C ARG A 163 -3.83 -7.42 -29.63
N THR A 164 -5.03 -7.45 -30.18
CA THR A 164 -5.62 -6.29 -30.90
C THR A 164 -6.21 -5.28 -29.91
N ASP A 165 -7.22 -5.69 -29.18
CA ASP A 165 -7.98 -4.79 -28.29
C ASP A 165 -7.12 -4.28 -27.11
N GLY A 166 -6.21 -5.12 -26.59
CA GLY A 166 -5.32 -4.75 -25.49
C GLY A 166 -4.37 -3.61 -25.85
N VAL A 167 -3.82 -3.62 -27.08
CA VAL A 167 -2.94 -2.55 -27.56
C VAL A 167 -3.74 -1.24 -27.74
N GLU A 168 -4.91 -1.30 -28.37
CA GLU A 168 -5.75 -0.11 -28.57
C GLU A 168 -6.21 0.49 -27.23
N GLN A 169 -6.62 -0.36 -26.31
CA GLN A 169 -7.01 0.08 -24.97
C GLN A 169 -5.87 0.77 -24.22
N GLN A 170 -4.65 0.23 -24.26
CA GLN A 170 -3.52 0.85 -23.58
C GLN A 170 -3.07 2.18 -24.19
N LYS A 171 -3.34 2.41 -25.48
CA LYS A 171 -3.07 3.69 -26.17
C LYS A 171 -4.06 4.79 -25.80
N ALA A 172 -5.27 4.43 -25.41
CA ALA A 172 -6.31 5.40 -25.09
C ALA A 172 -5.94 6.24 -23.85
N ILE A 173 -5.92 7.58 -23.98
CA ILE A 173 -5.57 8.50 -22.88
C ILE A 173 -6.47 8.29 -21.66
N GLY A 174 -7.77 8.09 -21.87
CA GLY A 174 -8.72 7.81 -20.79
C GLY A 174 -8.35 6.55 -19.99
N GLN A 175 -7.85 5.52 -20.68
CA GLN A 175 -7.37 4.29 -20.04
C GLN A 175 -6.07 4.53 -19.25
N GLN A 176 -5.14 5.33 -19.76
CA GLN A 176 -3.90 5.66 -19.04
C GLN A 176 -4.19 6.44 -17.74
N ILE A 177 -5.06 7.44 -17.81
CA ILE A 177 -5.53 8.17 -16.61
C ILE A 177 -6.23 7.19 -15.66
N GLY A 178 -7.10 6.33 -16.16
CA GLY A 178 -7.77 5.29 -15.38
C GLY A 178 -6.79 4.33 -14.71
N ASN A 179 -5.68 3.99 -15.36
CA ASN A 179 -4.62 3.14 -14.78
C ASN A 179 -3.90 3.85 -13.62
N VAL A 180 -3.58 5.15 -13.77
CA VAL A 180 -2.99 5.94 -12.69
C VAL A 180 -3.92 5.99 -11.47
N LEU A 181 -5.20 6.26 -11.70
CA LEU A 181 -6.19 6.29 -10.61
C LEU A 181 -6.38 4.92 -9.97
N ARG A 182 -6.42 3.86 -10.74
CA ARG A 182 -6.46 2.48 -10.22
C ARG A 182 -5.21 2.13 -9.40
N ALA A 183 -4.04 2.65 -9.76
CA ALA A 183 -2.83 2.48 -8.97
C ALA A 183 -2.94 3.14 -7.59
N VAL A 184 -3.53 4.35 -7.50
CA VAL A 184 -3.81 5.01 -6.22
C VAL A 184 -4.78 4.18 -5.38
N VAL A 185 -5.89 3.75 -6.00
CA VAL A 185 -6.91 2.91 -5.34
C VAL A 185 -6.29 1.58 -4.88
N GLY A 186 -5.56 0.91 -5.75
CA GLY A 186 -4.89 -0.36 -5.44
C GLY A 186 -3.89 -0.22 -4.31
N HIS A 187 -3.13 0.90 -4.28
CA HIS A 187 -2.21 1.17 -3.18
C HIS A 187 -2.95 1.36 -1.85
N PHE A 188 -4.07 2.08 -1.86
CA PHE A 188 -4.91 2.25 -0.68
C PHE A 188 -5.38 0.90 -0.12
N PHE A 189 -5.91 0.02 -0.97
CA PHE A 189 -6.34 -1.33 -0.59
C PHE A 189 -5.16 -2.21 -0.14
N GLY A 190 -4.03 -2.14 -0.84
CA GLY A 190 -2.83 -2.89 -0.49
C GLY A 190 -2.30 -2.54 0.90
N VAL A 191 -2.24 -1.23 1.22
CA VAL A 191 -1.86 -0.77 2.57
C VAL A 191 -2.91 -1.17 3.60
N ALA A 192 -4.21 -1.12 3.27
CA ALA A 192 -5.29 -1.54 4.16
C ALA A 192 -5.16 -3.03 4.54
N PHE A 193 -4.90 -3.87 3.55
CA PHE A 193 -4.67 -5.30 3.75
C PHE A 193 -3.41 -5.57 4.58
N LEU A 194 -2.29 -4.93 4.23
CA LEU A 194 -1.04 -5.07 4.97
C LEU A 194 -1.19 -4.60 6.42
N ALA A 195 -1.89 -3.49 6.65
CA ALA A 195 -2.19 -2.99 7.98
C ALA A 195 -3.03 -3.98 8.80
N ALA A 196 -4.03 -4.62 8.17
CA ALA A 196 -4.83 -5.65 8.81
C ALA A 196 -3.99 -6.86 9.22
N LEU A 197 -3.11 -7.34 8.33
CA LEU A 197 -2.19 -8.45 8.63
C LEU A 197 -1.22 -8.08 9.78
N CYS A 198 -0.63 -6.89 9.73
CA CYS A 198 0.26 -6.42 10.79
C CYS A 198 -0.47 -6.26 12.13
N LEU A 199 -1.72 -5.75 12.11
CA LEU A 199 -2.54 -5.66 13.31
C LEU A 199 -2.81 -7.04 13.91
N LEU A 200 -3.24 -8.01 13.09
CA LEU A 200 -3.45 -9.39 13.53
C LEU A 200 -2.16 -9.98 14.11
N GLY A 201 -1.02 -9.73 13.47
CA GLY A 201 0.28 -10.14 14.00
C GLY A 201 0.57 -9.50 15.36
N VAL A 202 0.40 -8.18 15.51
CA VAL A 202 0.61 -7.48 16.78
C VAL A 202 -0.27 -8.07 17.88
N LEU A 203 -1.55 -8.31 17.62
CA LEU A 203 -2.49 -8.91 18.57
C LEU A 203 -2.10 -10.36 18.91
N ALA A 204 -1.71 -11.16 17.92
CA ALA A 204 -1.26 -12.54 18.13
C ALA A 204 0.00 -12.64 18.99
N PHE A 205 0.92 -11.69 18.90
CA PHE A 205 2.09 -11.59 19.76
C PHE A 205 1.80 -10.91 21.11
N GLY A 206 0.53 -10.61 21.44
CA GLY A 206 0.11 -10.02 22.72
C GLY A 206 0.34 -8.51 22.82
N GLY A 207 0.62 -7.82 21.72
CA GLY A 207 0.70 -6.36 21.69
C GLY A 207 -0.68 -5.70 21.62
N GLN A 208 -0.73 -4.37 21.72
CA GLN A 208 -1.94 -3.57 21.60
C GLN A 208 -1.73 -2.43 20.64
N MET A 209 -2.55 -2.38 19.58
CA MET A 209 -2.52 -1.36 18.56
C MET A 209 -3.92 -1.21 17.94
N HIS A 210 -4.26 -0.03 17.43
CA HIS A 210 -5.51 0.20 16.72
C HIS A 210 -5.29 0.16 15.20
N TYR A 211 -6.35 -0.18 14.45
CA TYR A 211 -6.27 -0.28 13.00
C TYR A 211 -5.75 1.01 12.33
N TRP A 212 -6.25 2.19 12.74
CA TRP A 212 -5.81 3.46 12.16
C TRP A 212 -4.34 3.78 12.41
N GLN A 213 -3.81 3.37 13.56
CA GLN A 213 -2.39 3.49 13.87
C GLN A 213 -1.57 2.59 12.97
N THR A 214 -1.98 1.32 12.86
CA THR A 214 -1.32 0.34 11.97
C THR A 214 -1.37 0.79 10.52
N TYR A 215 -2.52 1.32 10.09
CA TYR A 215 -2.70 1.84 8.73
C TYR A 215 -1.76 3.02 8.45
N ALA A 216 -1.70 3.99 9.35
CA ALA A 216 -0.80 5.13 9.22
C ALA A 216 0.67 4.69 9.22
N VAL A 217 1.05 3.77 10.12
CA VAL A 217 2.40 3.19 10.15
C VAL A 217 2.73 2.55 8.81
N MET A 218 1.87 1.68 8.26
CA MET A 218 2.14 1.00 6.99
C MET A 218 2.19 1.97 5.81
N ALA A 219 1.35 3.01 5.79
CA ALA A 219 1.41 4.07 4.79
C ALA A 219 2.77 4.79 4.78
N TYR A 220 3.31 5.09 5.97
CA TYR A 220 4.62 5.75 6.09
C TYR A 220 5.81 4.79 5.96
N VAL A 221 5.64 3.50 6.20
CA VAL A 221 6.66 2.48 5.87
C VAL A 221 6.84 2.35 4.36
N THR A 222 5.76 2.39 3.59
CA THR A 222 5.84 2.26 2.12
C THR A 222 6.39 3.51 1.44
N LEU A 223 6.25 4.70 2.05
CA LEU A 223 6.62 5.97 1.43
C LEU A 223 8.12 6.08 1.08
N PRO A 224 9.10 5.97 2.01
CA PRO A 224 10.51 6.13 1.67
C PRO A 224 11.00 5.02 0.76
N PHE A 225 10.55 3.78 0.99
CA PHE A 225 10.88 2.66 0.13
C PHE A 225 10.47 2.93 -1.33
N THR A 226 9.20 3.32 -1.56
CA THR A 226 8.68 3.56 -2.91
C THR A 226 9.33 4.78 -3.57
N LEU A 227 9.57 5.86 -2.81
CA LEU A 227 10.23 7.05 -3.34
C LEU A 227 11.63 6.75 -3.85
N ILE A 228 12.43 5.99 -3.08
CA ILE A 228 13.79 5.59 -3.49
C ILE A 228 13.70 4.66 -4.70
N GLN A 229 12.92 3.60 -4.60
CA GLN A 229 12.82 2.57 -5.64
C GLN A 229 12.30 3.14 -6.96
N LYS A 230 11.19 3.89 -6.94
CA LYS A 230 10.61 4.46 -8.16
C LYS A 230 11.44 5.62 -8.69
N GLY A 231 12.02 6.46 -7.82
CA GLY A 231 12.91 7.53 -8.24
C GLY A 231 14.10 7.02 -9.05
N ILE A 232 14.78 5.99 -8.55
CA ILE A 232 15.90 5.36 -9.28
C ILE A 232 15.38 4.61 -10.52
N SER A 233 14.22 3.92 -10.42
CA SER A 233 13.62 3.22 -11.57
C SER A 233 13.26 4.18 -12.71
N PHE A 234 12.83 5.41 -12.42
CA PHE A 234 12.60 6.43 -13.44
C PHE A 234 13.92 6.79 -14.18
N LEU A 235 15.00 6.96 -13.45
CA LEU A 235 16.30 7.25 -14.08
C LEU A 235 16.73 6.09 -14.99
N ILE A 236 16.66 4.86 -14.49
CA ILE A 236 17.02 3.66 -15.26
C ILE A 236 16.12 3.52 -16.51
N LEU A 237 14.82 3.80 -16.40
CA LEU A 237 13.85 3.69 -17.50
C LEU A 237 14.26 4.54 -18.71
N TYR A 238 14.85 5.71 -18.48
CA TYR A 238 15.26 6.62 -19.56
C TYR A 238 16.71 6.49 -19.96
N LEU A 239 17.58 5.94 -19.10
CA LEU A 239 18.99 5.70 -19.41
C LEU A 239 19.24 4.40 -20.16
N LYS A 240 18.42 3.37 -19.89
CA LYS A 240 18.54 2.05 -20.53
C LYS A 240 17.84 2.01 -21.89
N SER A 241 18.36 1.18 -22.82
CA SER A 241 17.63 0.87 -24.04
C SER A 241 16.31 0.18 -23.71
N PRO A 242 15.18 0.52 -24.37
CA PRO A 242 13.93 -0.19 -24.18
C PRO A 242 14.06 -1.71 -24.35
N ASP A 243 14.93 -2.16 -25.25
CA ASP A 243 15.11 -3.58 -25.57
C ASP A 243 15.77 -4.37 -24.44
N ASP A 244 16.54 -3.69 -23.58
CA ASP A 244 17.18 -4.28 -22.40
C ASP A 244 16.28 -4.30 -21.16
N ILE A 245 15.03 -3.81 -21.28
CA ILE A 245 14.08 -3.73 -20.18
C ILE A 245 13.02 -4.83 -20.33
N HIS A 246 12.89 -5.64 -19.28
CA HIS A 246 11.88 -6.70 -19.25
C HIS A 246 10.45 -6.11 -19.23
N PRO A 247 9.56 -6.49 -20.17
CA PRO A 247 8.26 -5.84 -20.36
C PRO A 247 7.29 -5.96 -19.19
N LEU A 248 7.38 -7.01 -18.37
CA LEU A 248 6.52 -7.19 -17.19
C LEU A 248 7.23 -6.79 -15.90
N LEU A 249 8.38 -7.38 -15.60
CA LEU A 249 9.08 -7.11 -14.34
C LEU A 249 9.49 -5.64 -14.21
N GLY A 250 9.83 -4.99 -15.31
CA GLY A 250 10.17 -3.57 -15.32
C GLY A 250 9.02 -2.64 -14.95
N GLN A 251 7.75 -3.06 -15.05
CA GLN A 251 6.61 -2.27 -14.58
C GLN A 251 6.60 -2.13 -13.06
N GLU A 252 7.07 -3.14 -12.36
CA GLU A 252 7.13 -3.09 -10.91
C GLU A 252 8.36 -2.31 -10.46
N GLN A 253 9.54 -2.64 -10.99
CA GLN A 253 10.81 -1.99 -10.64
C GLN A 253 11.89 -2.25 -11.67
N LEU A 254 12.85 -1.32 -11.74
CA LEU A 254 14.09 -1.48 -12.50
C LEU A 254 15.32 -1.47 -11.60
N VAL A 255 15.13 -1.27 -10.31
CA VAL A 255 16.21 -1.29 -9.32
C VAL A 255 16.34 -2.70 -8.77
N TYR A 256 17.49 -3.27 -8.99
CA TYR A 256 17.89 -4.56 -8.43
C TYR A 256 19.00 -4.33 -7.40
N ASP A 257 18.61 -4.01 -6.16
CA ASP A 257 19.50 -3.83 -5.02
C ASP A 257 19.73 -5.14 -4.23
N ASN A 258 19.42 -6.27 -4.85
CA ASN A 258 19.28 -7.57 -4.21
C ASN A 258 20.11 -8.67 -4.91
N LEU A 259 20.21 -9.83 -4.26
CA LEU A 259 20.97 -10.97 -4.78
C LEU A 259 20.34 -11.64 -6.01
N GLY A 260 19.15 -11.24 -6.43
CA GLY A 260 18.49 -11.74 -7.64
C GLY A 260 19.27 -11.52 -8.92
N LEU A 261 20.20 -10.51 -8.94
CA LEU A 261 21.13 -10.31 -10.05
C LEU A 261 22.10 -11.48 -10.29
N LEU A 262 22.34 -12.31 -9.26
CA LEU A 262 23.28 -13.42 -9.30
C LEU A 262 22.63 -14.75 -9.68
N VAL A 263 21.30 -14.78 -9.81
CA VAL A 263 20.51 -16.01 -10.04
C VAL A 263 19.69 -15.85 -11.31
N SER A 264 19.74 -16.84 -12.19
CA SER A 264 18.87 -16.89 -13.36
C SER A 264 17.42 -17.18 -12.94
N SER A 265 16.50 -16.27 -13.23
CA SER A 265 15.07 -16.46 -12.97
C SER A 265 14.48 -17.60 -13.81
N LYS A 266 15.05 -17.82 -15.02
CA LYS A 266 14.64 -18.86 -15.95
C LYS A 266 14.97 -20.27 -15.44
N ASP A 267 16.19 -20.44 -14.93
CA ASP A 267 16.69 -21.78 -14.54
C ASP A 267 16.29 -22.13 -13.10
N HIS A 268 16.23 -21.12 -12.21
CA HIS A 268 15.99 -21.30 -10.79
C HIS A 268 14.96 -20.29 -10.24
N PRO A 269 13.68 -20.31 -10.70
CA PRO A 269 12.69 -19.27 -10.37
C PRO A 269 12.44 -19.14 -8.87
N VAL A 270 12.39 -20.23 -8.11
CA VAL A 270 12.19 -20.19 -6.66
C VAL A 270 13.40 -19.61 -5.93
N ILE A 271 14.63 -20.00 -6.32
CA ILE A 271 15.86 -19.46 -5.72
C ILE A 271 15.99 -17.97 -6.07
N TRP A 272 15.60 -17.58 -7.27
CA TRP A 272 15.56 -16.19 -7.68
C TRP A 272 14.64 -15.35 -6.78
N VAL A 273 13.43 -15.83 -6.44
CA VAL A 273 12.53 -15.14 -5.50
C VAL A 273 13.17 -14.99 -4.12
N ILE A 274 13.86 -16.01 -3.60
CA ILE A 274 14.59 -15.90 -2.33
C ILE A 274 15.70 -14.85 -2.43
N ALA A 275 16.47 -14.90 -3.51
CA ALA A 275 17.57 -13.98 -3.74
C ALA A 275 17.09 -12.51 -3.88
N THR A 276 15.96 -12.28 -4.56
CA THR A 276 15.36 -10.94 -4.68
C THR A 276 14.83 -10.39 -3.35
N ALA A 277 14.49 -11.24 -2.41
CA ALA A 277 14.07 -10.81 -1.07
C ALA A 277 15.26 -10.35 -0.18
N ILE A 278 16.50 -10.64 -0.57
CA ILE A 278 17.70 -10.27 0.16
C ILE A 278 18.32 -9.04 -0.51
N GLY A 279 17.90 -7.85 -0.07
CA GLY A 279 18.34 -6.57 -0.61
C GLY A 279 18.34 -5.47 0.44
N VAL A 280 19.06 -4.38 0.15
CA VAL A 280 19.20 -3.25 1.08
C VAL A 280 17.84 -2.61 1.37
N LEU A 281 17.04 -2.38 0.34
CA LEU A 281 15.71 -1.78 0.49
C LEU A 281 14.73 -2.73 1.20
N ALA A 282 14.86 -4.04 1.03
CA ALA A 282 14.06 -5.03 1.74
C ALA A 282 14.35 -5.00 3.25
N PHE A 283 15.62 -4.97 3.66
CA PHE A 283 16.02 -4.85 5.05
C PHE A 283 15.61 -3.50 5.65
N TYR A 284 15.76 -2.40 4.90
CA TYR A 284 15.29 -1.09 5.33
C TYR A 284 13.79 -1.08 5.61
N ARG A 285 12.99 -1.65 4.70
CA ARG A 285 11.53 -1.79 4.87
C ARG A 285 11.19 -2.64 6.09
N LEU A 286 11.89 -3.77 6.27
CA LEU A 286 11.69 -4.66 7.43
C LEU A 286 11.97 -3.94 8.74
N TRP A 287 13.11 -3.24 8.83
CA TRP A 287 13.49 -2.43 9.99
C TRP A 287 12.46 -1.33 10.27
N LEU A 288 12.06 -0.59 9.23
CA LEU A 288 11.09 0.49 9.36
C LEU A 288 9.71 -0.04 9.81
N THR A 289 9.32 -1.24 9.35
CA THR A 289 8.10 -1.92 9.82
C THR A 289 8.20 -2.24 11.31
N ALA A 290 9.30 -2.85 11.75
CA ALA A 290 9.50 -3.22 13.16
C ALA A 290 9.48 -1.98 14.08
N VAL A 291 10.19 -0.91 13.69
CA VAL A 291 10.21 0.36 14.43
C VAL A 291 8.82 1.00 14.42
N GLY A 292 8.14 1.01 13.27
CA GLY A 292 6.81 1.59 13.10
C GLY A 292 5.76 0.92 13.98
N LEU A 293 5.74 -0.42 14.03
CA LEU A 293 4.83 -1.17 14.90
C LEU A 293 5.12 -0.92 16.37
N ARG A 294 6.40 -0.89 16.77
CA ARG A 294 6.80 -0.61 18.16
C ARG A 294 6.37 0.78 18.61
N GLU A 295 6.70 1.80 17.84
CA GLU A 295 6.47 3.20 18.25
C GLU A 295 5.03 3.67 18.00
N GLY A 296 4.37 3.12 16.97
CA GLY A 296 2.99 3.39 16.65
C GLY A 296 1.96 2.64 17.49
N GLY A 297 2.37 1.58 18.19
CA GLY A 297 1.51 0.81 19.08
C GLY A 297 1.53 1.33 20.53
N TYR A 298 0.53 0.90 21.34
CA TYR A 298 0.46 1.27 22.76
C TYR A 298 1.32 0.38 23.64
N LYS A 299 1.24 -0.93 23.42
CA LYS A 299 1.98 -1.94 24.18
C LYS A 299 2.57 -2.93 23.18
N VAL A 300 3.52 -2.45 22.38
CA VAL A 300 4.27 -3.28 21.43
C VAL A 300 5.74 -3.19 21.79
N SER A 301 6.31 -4.30 22.25
CA SER A 301 7.73 -4.40 22.54
C SER A 301 8.57 -4.47 21.26
N SER A 302 9.87 -4.25 21.36
CA SER A 302 10.79 -4.38 20.22
C SER A 302 10.76 -5.80 19.64
N SER A 303 10.72 -6.83 20.49
CA SER A 303 10.64 -8.24 20.04
C SER A 303 9.35 -8.54 19.30
N GLN A 304 8.21 -8.00 19.75
CA GLN A 304 6.92 -8.15 19.06
C GLN A 304 6.93 -7.43 17.70
N GLY A 305 7.44 -6.19 17.64
CA GLY A 305 7.55 -5.45 16.37
C GLY A 305 8.40 -6.20 15.34
N TRP A 306 9.56 -6.70 15.73
CA TRP A 306 10.40 -7.54 14.87
C TRP A 306 9.76 -8.89 14.54
N GLY A 307 9.15 -9.55 15.52
CA GLY A 307 8.45 -10.82 15.30
C GLY A 307 7.37 -10.70 14.23
N VAL A 308 6.52 -9.67 14.32
CA VAL A 308 5.48 -9.40 13.30
C VAL A 308 6.09 -9.09 11.95
N ALA A 309 7.08 -8.18 11.90
CA ALA A 309 7.71 -7.78 10.64
C ALA A 309 8.35 -8.98 9.91
N ILE A 310 9.09 -9.83 10.63
CA ILE A 310 9.71 -11.04 10.07
C ILE A 310 8.65 -12.05 9.64
N THR A 311 7.59 -12.27 10.44
CA THR A 311 6.52 -13.21 10.10
C THR A 311 5.80 -12.80 8.83
N ILE A 312 5.43 -11.51 8.69
CA ILE A 312 4.78 -11.01 7.49
C ILE A 312 5.72 -11.10 6.28
N PHE A 313 7.00 -10.74 6.43
CA PHE A 313 8.00 -10.90 5.39
C PHE A 313 8.12 -12.36 4.94
N ALA A 314 8.22 -13.30 5.87
CA ALA A 314 8.31 -14.73 5.57
C ALA A 314 7.06 -15.28 4.87
N LEU A 315 5.86 -14.83 5.27
CA LEU A 315 4.61 -15.20 4.60
C LEU A 315 4.57 -14.73 3.14
N PHE A 316 4.95 -13.48 2.87
CA PHE A 316 5.02 -12.99 1.49
C PHE A 316 6.11 -13.68 0.67
N LEU A 317 7.25 -14.00 1.28
CA LEU A 317 8.32 -14.76 0.64
C LEU A 317 7.83 -16.18 0.25
N LEU A 318 7.22 -16.91 1.17
CA LEU A 318 6.65 -18.23 0.92
C LEU A 318 5.58 -18.20 -0.17
N PHE A 319 4.72 -17.19 -0.16
CA PHE A 319 3.72 -16.99 -1.21
C PHE A 319 4.37 -16.72 -2.57
N GLY A 320 5.39 -15.87 -2.63
CA GLY A 320 6.16 -15.60 -3.85
C GLY A 320 6.87 -16.86 -4.38
N MET A 321 7.46 -17.66 -3.49
CA MET A 321 8.07 -18.95 -3.85
C MET A 321 7.05 -19.93 -4.44
N ALA A 322 5.86 -20.02 -3.84
CA ALA A 322 4.78 -20.86 -4.35
C ALA A 322 4.33 -20.42 -5.75
N LEU A 323 4.14 -19.11 -5.96
CA LEU A 323 3.81 -18.59 -7.29
C LEU A 323 4.91 -18.85 -8.31
N ALA A 324 6.18 -18.69 -7.95
CA ALA A 324 7.32 -18.95 -8.82
C ALA A 324 7.42 -20.45 -9.21
N ALA A 325 7.05 -21.35 -8.28
CA ALA A 325 7.01 -22.80 -8.56
C ALA A 325 5.86 -23.18 -9.52
N ILE A 326 4.71 -22.50 -9.42
CA ILE A 326 3.52 -22.80 -10.24
C ILE A 326 3.63 -22.13 -11.63
N PHE A 327 4.18 -20.91 -11.69
CA PHE A 327 4.22 -20.07 -12.90
C PHE A 327 5.65 -19.59 -13.24
N PRO A 328 6.60 -20.51 -13.47
CA PRO A 328 7.99 -20.13 -13.72
C PRO A 328 8.17 -19.27 -14.99
N GLY A 329 7.34 -19.49 -16.02
CA GLY A 329 7.42 -18.78 -17.31
C GLY A 329 7.21 -17.26 -17.23
N PHE A 330 6.54 -16.75 -16.21
CA PHE A 330 6.35 -15.30 -16.04
C PHE A 330 7.58 -14.58 -15.49
N LEU A 331 8.55 -15.31 -14.97
CA LEU A 331 9.79 -14.77 -14.42
C LEU A 331 10.99 -14.87 -15.40
N SER A 332 10.79 -15.50 -16.54
CA SER A 332 11.84 -15.82 -17.53
C SER A 332 11.79 -14.91 -18.76
#